data_e64551b959fcca35bf334a4e51a1485f
#
_entry.id   e64551b959fcca35bf334a4e51a1485f
#
_cell.length_a   1.000
_cell.length_b   1.000
_cell.length_c   1.000
_cell.angle_alpha   90.00
_cell.angle_beta   90.00
_cell.angle_gamma   90.00
#
_symmetry.space_group_name_H-M   'P 1'
#
loop_
_entity.id
_entity.type
_entity.pdbx_description
1 polymer ?
#
loop_
_entity_poly.entity_id
_entity_poly.type
_entity_poly.pdbx_seq_one_letter_code
_entity_poly.pdbx_strand_id
1 'polypeptide(L)'
;LPVSAFADKADGQYVTGASAYEKRGTAVTVPQWDPEKCIQCNNCAFVCSHATIRPFLLTDDEVKAAPDNMKVADMKPKAGAYKYTMSVSPLDCMGCGECITVCPTAAISMQPQESQAAEQPVFDYLVANVSKKTDAGMVDTTPKGSQFNQPLLEFSGSCAGCAETSYA
;
A
#
# COMPACT_ATOMS: atom_id res chain seq x y z
N LEU A 1 8.18 26.21 11.66
CA LEU A 1 6.95 26.34 12.43
C LEU A 1 7.20 27.28 13.62
N PRO A 2 6.26 28.18 13.98
CA PRO A 2 6.38 28.99 15.18
C PRO A 2 6.23 28.13 16.43
N VAL A 3 6.84 28.56 17.55
CA VAL A 3 6.77 27.83 18.84
C VAL A 3 5.31 27.66 19.31
N SER A 4 4.45 28.64 18.99
CA SER A 4 3.01 28.56 19.30
C SER A 4 2.27 27.38 18.65
N ALA A 5 2.80 26.80 17.56
CA ALA A 5 2.24 25.60 16.95
C ALA A 5 2.40 24.35 17.83
N PHE A 6 3.23 24.41 18.87
CA PHE A 6 3.49 23.33 19.82
C PHE A 6 2.89 23.58 21.20
N ALA A 7 2.15 24.66 21.37
CA ALA A 7 1.64 25.07 22.70
C ALA A 7 0.69 24.01 23.32
N ASP A 8 -0.06 23.31 22.49
CA ASP A 8 -0.96 22.21 22.86
C ASP A 8 -0.30 20.83 22.87
N LYS A 9 1.03 20.78 22.64
CA LYS A 9 1.83 19.56 22.57
C LYS A 9 2.93 19.52 23.64
N ALA A 10 2.72 20.21 24.76
CA ALA A 10 3.72 20.33 25.82
C ALA A 10 4.06 18.97 26.49
N ASP A 11 3.16 18.02 26.40
CA ASP A 11 3.34 16.63 26.86
C ASP A 11 4.01 15.71 25.84
N GLY A 12 4.32 16.22 24.64
CA GLY A 12 4.92 15.47 23.55
C GLY A 12 3.94 14.56 22.76
N GLN A 13 2.66 14.63 23.08
CA GLN A 13 1.66 13.79 22.38
C GLN A 13 1.18 14.47 21.09
N TYR A 14 1.14 13.67 20.03
CA TYR A 14 0.63 14.07 18.70
C TYR A 14 -0.53 13.16 18.30
N VAL A 15 -1.29 13.59 17.30
CA VAL A 15 -2.42 12.81 16.77
C VAL A 15 -1.91 11.50 16.18
N THR A 16 -2.44 10.39 16.66
CA THR A 16 -2.10 9.05 16.15
C THR A 16 -2.46 8.92 14.68
N GLY A 17 -1.57 8.30 13.89
CA GLY A 17 -1.78 8.09 12.46
C GLY A 17 -1.50 9.31 11.57
N ALA A 18 -0.96 10.40 12.14
CA ALA A 18 -0.64 11.62 11.37
C ALA A 18 0.38 11.40 10.25
N SER A 19 1.26 10.40 10.36
CA SER A 19 2.24 10.02 9.33
C SER A 19 1.59 9.60 8.00
N ALA A 20 0.35 9.12 8.01
CA ALA A 20 -0.41 8.79 6.80
C ALA A 20 -0.61 9.98 5.86
N TYR A 21 -0.49 11.21 6.37
CA TYR A 21 -0.67 12.45 5.60
C TYR A 21 0.63 13.11 5.15
N GLU A 22 1.79 12.54 5.46
CA GLU A 22 3.08 13.17 5.10
C GLU A 22 3.28 13.27 3.58
N LYS A 23 3.05 12.22 2.82
CA LYS A 23 3.06 12.21 1.34
C LYS A 23 4.28 12.95 0.75
N ARG A 24 5.49 12.58 1.17
CA ARG A 24 6.72 13.33 0.84
C ARG A 24 7.14 13.27 -0.63
N GLY A 25 6.84 12.20 -1.33
CA GLY A 25 7.19 12.02 -2.74
C GLY A 25 8.69 12.02 -3.01
N THR A 26 9.49 11.39 -2.15
CA THR A 26 10.96 11.44 -2.20
C THR A 26 11.58 10.49 -3.23
N ALA A 27 10.85 9.47 -3.67
CA ALA A 27 11.35 8.49 -4.61
C ALA A 27 11.48 9.06 -6.03
N VAL A 28 12.59 8.81 -6.70
CA VAL A 28 12.77 9.14 -8.13
C VAL A 28 11.98 8.16 -9.00
N THR A 29 11.97 6.88 -8.60
CA THR A 29 11.21 5.82 -9.26
C THR A 29 10.38 5.06 -8.26
N VAL A 30 9.20 4.60 -8.69
CA VAL A 30 8.25 3.85 -7.87
C VAL A 30 7.78 2.60 -8.59
N PRO A 31 7.32 1.55 -7.88
CA PRO A 31 6.87 0.34 -8.51
C PRO A 31 5.56 0.55 -9.28
N GLN A 32 5.50 -0.04 -10.47
CA GLN A 32 4.29 -0.22 -11.26
C GLN A 32 3.94 -1.70 -11.31
N TRP A 33 2.67 -2.02 -11.09
CA TRP A 33 2.15 -3.37 -11.13
C TRP A 33 1.60 -3.77 -12.50
N ASP A 34 1.97 -4.99 -12.94
CA ASP A 34 1.45 -5.65 -14.14
C ASP A 34 0.54 -6.81 -13.72
N PRO A 35 -0.80 -6.67 -13.88
CA PRO A 35 -1.75 -7.70 -13.47
C PRO A 35 -1.64 -9.02 -14.25
N GLU A 36 -1.17 -8.96 -15.51
CA GLU A 36 -1.09 -10.14 -16.37
C GLU A 36 0.01 -11.10 -15.93
N LYS A 37 1.15 -10.56 -15.48
CA LYS A 37 2.28 -11.35 -14.97
C LYS A 37 2.12 -11.76 -13.51
N CYS A 38 1.25 -11.09 -12.76
CA CYS A 38 1.15 -11.28 -11.32
C CYS A 38 0.52 -12.63 -10.94
N ILE A 39 1.21 -13.37 -10.06
CA ILE A 39 0.70 -14.61 -9.45
C ILE A 39 0.03 -14.38 -8.10
N GLN A 40 -0.06 -13.15 -7.63
CA GLN A 40 -0.71 -12.73 -6.39
C GLN A 40 -0.12 -13.41 -5.13
N CYS A 41 1.21 -13.55 -5.08
CA CYS A 41 1.89 -14.11 -3.91
C CYS A 41 2.03 -13.10 -2.76
N ASN A 42 1.85 -11.79 -2.99
CA ASN A 42 2.00 -10.68 -2.07
C ASN A 42 3.41 -10.49 -1.49
N ASN A 43 4.45 -11.14 -2.03
CA ASN A 43 5.82 -10.98 -1.54
C ASN A 43 6.28 -9.52 -1.61
N CYS A 44 5.89 -8.78 -2.65
CA CYS A 44 6.23 -7.37 -2.82
C CYS A 44 5.64 -6.49 -1.69
N ALA A 45 4.42 -6.81 -1.24
CA ALA A 45 3.82 -6.12 -0.10
C ALA A 45 4.46 -6.55 1.21
N PHE A 46 4.77 -7.84 1.36
CA PHE A 46 5.36 -8.41 2.58
C PHE A 46 6.74 -7.82 2.93
N VAL A 47 7.57 -7.51 1.92
CA VAL A 47 8.90 -6.95 2.15
C VAL A 47 8.92 -5.43 2.23
N CYS A 48 7.82 -4.75 1.92
CA CYS A 48 7.76 -3.30 1.94
C CYS A 48 7.69 -2.76 3.35
N SER A 49 8.80 -2.21 3.87
CA SER A 49 8.87 -1.65 5.21
C SER A 49 7.98 -0.42 5.45
N HIS A 50 7.50 0.23 4.37
CA HIS A 50 6.57 1.36 4.46
C HIS A 50 5.13 1.00 4.08
N ALA A 51 4.87 -0.26 3.72
CA ALA A 51 3.60 -0.77 3.21
C ALA A 51 2.93 0.11 2.15
N THR A 52 3.73 0.72 1.31
CA THR A 52 3.29 1.59 0.22
C THR A 52 2.84 0.82 -1.01
N ILE A 53 3.06 -0.49 -1.03
CA ILE A 53 2.53 -1.43 -2.02
C ILE A 53 1.68 -2.46 -1.29
N ARG A 54 0.37 -2.51 -1.62
CA ARG A 54 -0.62 -3.30 -0.88
C ARG A 54 -1.59 -4.04 -1.78
N PRO A 55 -1.93 -5.30 -1.42
CA PRO A 55 -3.00 -6.03 -2.08
C PRO A 55 -4.35 -5.67 -1.48
N PHE A 56 -5.37 -5.61 -2.34
CA PHE A 56 -6.76 -5.46 -1.92
C PHE A 56 -7.63 -6.51 -2.63
N LEU A 57 -8.67 -6.97 -1.91
CA LEU A 57 -9.75 -7.76 -2.48
C LEU A 57 -10.99 -6.89 -2.55
N LEU A 58 -11.63 -6.85 -3.73
CA LEU A 58 -12.75 -5.98 -4.02
C LEU A 58 -13.97 -6.77 -4.45
N THR A 59 -15.14 -6.27 -4.07
CA THR A 59 -16.40 -6.63 -4.70
C THR A 59 -16.57 -5.92 -6.04
N ASP A 60 -17.48 -6.38 -6.89
CA ASP A 60 -17.77 -5.70 -8.16
C ASP A 60 -18.27 -4.25 -7.97
N ASP A 61 -18.96 -3.97 -6.86
CA ASP A 61 -19.44 -2.61 -6.57
C ASP A 61 -18.30 -1.68 -6.12
N GLU A 62 -17.34 -2.18 -5.34
CA GLU A 62 -16.13 -1.43 -5.00
C GLU A 62 -15.27 -1.14 -6.25
N VAL A 63 -15.23 -2.07 -7.21
CA VAL A 63 -14.53 -1.85 -8.49
C VAL A 63 -15.22 -0.77 -9.31
N LYS A 64 -16.56 -0.77 -9.38
CA LYS A 64 -17.33 0.26 -10.12
C LYS A 64 -17.20 1.66 -9.54
N ALA A 65 -17.02 1.76 -8.22
CA ALA A 65 -16.88 3.04 -7.52
C ALA A 65 -15.44 3.58 -7.52
N ALA A 66 -14.47 2.76 -7.93
CA ALA A 66 -13.06 3.12 -7.96
C ALA A 66 -12.71 4.07 -9.11
N PRO A 67 -11.57 4.79 -9.04
CA PRO A 67 -11.05 5.55 -10.17
C PRO A 67 -10.87 4.68 -11.42
N ASP A 68 -11.18 5.23 -12.59
CA ASP A 68 -11.19 4.51 -13.88
C ASP A 68 -9.84 3.88 -14.26
N ASN A 69 -8.74 4.44 -13.77
CA ASN A 69 -7.38 3.95 -14.04
C ASN A 69 -6.96 2.77 -13.14
N MET A 70 -7.81 2.35 -12.20
CA MET A 70 -7.49 1.23 -11.32
C MET A 70 -7.39 -0.08 -12.10
N LYS A 71 -6.23 -0.74 -12.00
CA LYS A 71 -6.02 -2.07 -12.59
C LYS A 71 -6.56 -3.14 -11.67
N VAL A 72 -7.25 -4.12 -12.22
CA VAL A 72 -7.80 -5.26 -11.48
C VAL A 72 -7.52 -6.57 -12.19
N ALA A 73 -7.47 -7.67 -11.43
CA ALA A 73 -7.37 -9.04 -11.94
C ALA A 73 -8.35 -9.93 -11.18
N ASP A 74 -8.65 -11.10 -11.73
CA ASP A 74 -9.39 -12.11 -10.98
C ASP A 74 -8.54 -12.67 -9.84
N MET A 75 -9.12 -12.89 -8.68
CA MET A 75 -8.43 -13.46 -7.52
C MET A 75 -7.93 -14.89 -7.81
N LYS A 76 -6.69 -15.19 -7.40
CA LYS A 76 -6.05 -16.52 -7.54
C LYS A 76 -5.63 -17.08 -6.16
N PRO A 77 -5.95 -18.33 -5.80
CA PRO A 77 -6.94 -19.19 -6.47
C PRO A 77 -8.32 -18.53 -6.43
N LYS A 78 -9.18 -18.87 -7.34
CA LYS A 78 -10.53 -18.29 -7.44
C LYS A 78 -11.30 -18.61 -6.16
N ALA A 79 -11.36 -17.67 -5.24
CA ALA A 79 -12.09 -17.75 -3.99
C ALA A 79 -13.20 -16.69 -3.98
N GLY A 80 -14.44 -17.13 -4.02
CA GLY A 80 -15.58 -16.22 -4.06
C GLY A 80 -15.67 -15.39 -5.34
N ALA A 81 -16.38 -14.27 -5.24
CA ALA A 81 -16.62 -13.31 -6.32
C ALA A 81 -15.71 -12.07 -6.22
N TYR A 82 -14.51 -12.21 -5.64
CA TYR A 82 -13.64 -11.06 -5.44
C TYR A 82 -12.71 -10.81 -6.62
N LYS A 83 -12.44 -9.54 -6.86
CA LYS A 83 -11.35 -9.06 -7.71
C LYS A 83 -10.13 -8.75 -6.84
N TYR A 84 -8.97 -8.79 -7.45
CA TYR A 84 -7.69 -8.50 -6.82
C TYR A 84 -7.05 -7.29 -7.47
N THR A 85 -6.48 -6.40 -6.66
CA THR A 85 -5.58 -5.37 -7.13
C THR A 85 -4.35 -5.29 -6.24
N MET A 86 -3.22 -4.87 -6.82
CA MET A 86 -2.02 -4.46 -6.10
C MET A 86 -1.83 -2.98 -6.35
N SER A 87 -2.02 -2.17 -5.33
CA SER A 87 -1.93 -0.72 -5.43
C SER A 87 -0.66 -0.18 -4.77
N VAL A 88 -0.18 0.92 -5.28
CA VAL A 88 1.03 1.59 -4.81
C VAL A 88 0.70 3.02 -4.42
N SER A 89 1.24 3.49 -3.27
CA SER A 89 1.28 4.90 -2.92
C SER A 89 2.58 5.52 -3.41
N PRO A 90 2.60 6.25 -4.54
CA PRO A 90 3.84 6.82 -5.07
C PRO A 90 4.47 7.87 -4.16
N LEU A 91 3.63 8.61 -3.40
CA LEU A 91 4.09 9.69 -2.53
C LEU A 91 4.69 9.19 -1.22
N ASP A 92 4.36 7.98 -0.78
CA ASP A 92 4.91 7.35 0.42
C ASP A 92 6.07 6.39 0.08
N CYS A 93 6.23 6.01 -1.18
CA CYS A 93 7.29 5.11 -1.63
C CYS A 93 8.67 5.76 -1.49
N MET A 94 9.65 4.98 -1.01
CA MET A 94 11.05 5.41 -0.88
C MET A 94 11.93 5.00 -2.08
N GLY A 95 11.38 4.26 -3.05
CA GLY A 95 12.12 3.85 -4.26
C GLY A 95 13.23 2.82 -4.02
N CYS A 96 13.19 2.05 -2.92
CA CYS A 96 14.27 1.13 -2.53
C CYS A 96 14.43 -0.09 -3.46
N GLY A 97 13.39 -0.47 -4.24
CA GLY A 97 13.45 -1.58 -5.19
C GLY A 97 13.26 -2.98 -4.60
N GLU A 98 13.11 -3.16 -3.29
CA GLU A 98 12.94 -4.48 -2.67
C GLU A 98 11.78 -5.28 -3.26
N CYS A 99 10.69 -4.62 -3.60
CA CYS A 99 9.51 -5.27 -4.19
C CYS A 99 9.78 -5.92 -5.55
N ILE A 100 10.71 -5.38 -6.37
CA ILE A 100 11.08 -6.01 -7.65
C ILE A 100 12.00 -7.20 -7.44
N THR A 101 12.90 -7.11 -6.45
CA THR A 101 13.88 -8.18 -6.16
C THR A 101 13.18 -9.48 -5.76
N VAL A 102 12.09 -9.40 -5.01
CA VAL A 102 11.34 -10.58 -4.53
C VAL A 102 10.22 -11.04 -5.48
N CYS A 103 10.00 -10.34 -6.59
CA CYS A 103 8.92 -10.69 -7.52
C CYS A 103 9.35 -11.83 -8.46
N PRO A 104 8.82 -13.07 -8.31
CA PRO A 104 9.29 -14.23 -9.07
C PRO A 104 8.91 -14.19 -10.55
N THR A 105 7.95 -13.33 -10.93
CA THR A 105 7.41 -13.24 -12.29
C THR A 105 7.69 -11.89 -12.97
N ALA A 106 8.50 -11.03 -12.33
CA ALA A 106 8.76 -9.69 -12.81
C ALA A 106 7.46 -8.89 -13.12
N ALA A 107 6.43 -9.10 -12.30
CA ALA A 107 5.16 -8.37 -12.39
C ALA A 107 5.24 -6.95 -11.79
N ILE A 108 6.37 -6.60 -11.21
CA ILE A 108 6.65 -5.25 -10.67
C ILE A 108 7.86 -4.70 -11.42
N SER A 109 7.75 -3.46 -11.90
CA SER A 109 8.84 -2.71 -12.53
C SER A 109 8.92 -1.30 -11.96
N MET A 110 10.13 -0.75 -11.83
CA MET A 110 10.29 0.65 -11.39
C MET A 110 10.05 1.60 -12.56
N GLN A 111 9.23 2.62 -12.32
CA GLN A 111 8.90 3.66 -13.28
C GLN A 111 9.15 5.04 -12.67
N PRO A 112 9.41 6.09 -13.47
CA PRO A 112 9.51 7.45 -12.96
C PRO A 112 8.27 7.81 -12.11
N GLN A 113 8.48 8.39 -10.93
CA GLN A 113 7.38 8.70 -9.99
C GLN A 113 6.31 9.58 -10.64
N GLU A 114 6.71 10.56 -11.42
CA GLU A 114 5.79 11.48 -12.12
C GLU A 114 4.81 10.74 -13.04
N SER A 115 5.26 9.65 -13.69
CA SER A 115 4.41 8.82 -14.56
C SER A 115 3.38 7.99 -13.78
N GLN A 116 3.57 7.83 -12.48
CA GLN A 116 2.71 7.05 -11.59
C GLN A 116 1.85 7.93 -10.66
N ALA A 117 1.84 9.24 -10.85
CA ALA A 117 1.07 10.16 -9.99
C ALA A 117 -0.43 9.83 -9.94
N ALA A 118 -0.99 9.28 -11.02
CA ALA A 118 -2.39 8.86 -11.09
C ALA A 118 -2.72 7.64 -10.18
N GLU A 119 -1.72 6.92 -9.69
CA GLU A 119 -1.93 5.79 -8.78
C GLU A 119 -2.23 6.25 -7.33
N GLN A 120 -1.85 7.48 -6.95
CA GLN A 120 -2.12 7.97 -5.59
C GLN A 120 -3.61 8.05 -5.25
N PRO A 121 -4.48 8.65 -6.09
CA PRO A 121 -5.93 8.63 -5.84
C PRO A 121 -6.52 7.21 -5.78
N VAL A 122 -5.98 6.27 -6.54
CA VAL A 122 -6.39 4.86 -6.48
C VAL A 122 -6.05 4.26 -5.12
N PHE A 123 -4.82 4.45 -4.66
CA PHE A 123 -4.39 3.96 -3.35
C PHE A 123 -5.21 4.57 -2.21
N ASP A 124 -5.41 5.89 -2.24
CA ASP A 124 -6.20 6.61 -1.24
C ASP A 124 -7.66 6.14 -1.21
N TYR A 125 -8.27 5.90 -2.39
CA TYR A 125 -9.61 5.31 -2.50
C TYR A 125 -9.67 3.93 -1.83
N LEU A 126 -8.73 3.06 -2.15
CA LEU A 126 -8.69 1.68 -1.64
C LEU A 126 -8.55 1.65 -0.10
N VAL A 127 -7.65 2.46 0.44
CA VAL A 127 -7.45 2.56 1.89
C VAL A 127 -8.69 3.09 2.60
N ALA A 128 -9.38 4.07 2.02
CA ALA A 128 -10.52 4.72 2.65
C ALA A 128 -11.83 3.91 2.53
N ASN A 129 -12.03 3.14 1.44
CA ASN A 129 -13.34 2.60 1.08
C ASN A 129 -13.39 1.06 1.02
N VAL A 130 -12.25 0.37 0.93
CA VAL A 130 -12.24 -1.08 0.77
C VAL A 130 -11.95 -1.78 2.08
N SER A 131 -12.95 -2.49 2.62
CA SER A 131 -12.82 -3.24 3.86
C SER A 131 -12.13 -4.59 3.66
N LYS A 132 -11.51 -5.11 4.72
CA LYS A 132 -10.97 -6.48 4.75
C LYS A 132 -12.08 -7.51 4.46
N LYS A 133 -11.80 -8.46 3.56
CA LYS A 133 -12.70 -9.56 3.21
C LYS A 133 -12.37 -10.79 4.05
N THR A 134 -13.01 -10.92 5.21
CA THR A 134 -12.74 -12.01 6.18
C THR A 134 -13.21 -13.37 5.69
N ASP A 135 -14.18 -13.38 4.77
CA ASP A 135 -14.76 -14.58 4.16
C ASP A 135 -14.00 -15.06 2.90
N ALA A 136 -12.96 -14.36 2.50
CA ALA A 136 -12.15 -14.72 1.33
C ALA A 136 -11.27 -15.96 1.54
N GLY A 137 -11.28 -16.56 2.74
CA GLY A 137 -10.51 -17.77 3.06
C GLY A 137 -9.00 -17.57 3.12
N MET A 138 -8.54 -16.32 3.30
CA MET A 138 -7.11 -16.02 3.47
C MET A 138 -6.66 -16.38 4.88
N VAL A 139 -5.55 -17.11 4.96
CA VAL A 139 -4.95 -17.50 6.24
C VAL A 139 -4.01 -16.40 6.72
N ASP A 140 -4.38 -15.67 7.77
CA ASP A 140 -3.67 -14.50 8.30
C ASP A 140 -2.23 -14.79 8.74
N THR A 141 -1.91 -16.03 9.07
CA THR A 141 -0.56 -16.44 9.49
C THR A 141 0.38 -16.74 8.31
N THR A 142 -0.09 -16.64 7.08
CA THR A 142 0.75 -16.79 5.89
C THR A 142 1.24 -15.43 5.38
N PRO A 143 2.43 -15.34 4.73
CA PRO A 143 2.88 -14.09 4.11
C PRO A 143 1.83 -13.47 3.19
N LYS A 144 1.16 -14.29 2.36
CA LYS A 144 0.11 -13.83 1.46
C LYS A 144 -1.11 -13.29 2.21
N GLY A 145 -1.61 -14.01 3.21
CA GLY A 145 -2.84 -13.66 3.92
C GLY A 145 -2.67 -12.47 4.84
N SER A 146 -1.51 -12.37 5.53
CA SER A 146 -1.21 -11.26 6.44
C SER A 146 -1.28 -9.89 5.76
N GLN A 147 -0.94 -9.82 4.46
CA GLN A 147 -0.92 -8.56 3.72
C GLN A 147 -2.31 -7.98 3.44
N PHE A 148 -3.36 -8.78 3.55
CA PHE A 148 -4.74 -8.28 3.46
C PHE A 148 -5.25 -7.64 4.76
N ASN A 149 -4.49 -7.71 5.86
CA ASN A 149 -4.86 -7.10 7.14
C ASN A 149 -4.71 -5.58 7.15
N GLN A 150 -3.90 -5.02 6.26
CA GLN A 150 -3.73 -3.56 6.08
C GLN A 150 -3.42 -2.82 7.39
N PRO A 151 -2.34 -3.15 8.15
CA PRO A 151 -2.04 -2.49 9.41
C PRO A 151 -1.71 -1.00 9.20
N LEU A 152 -2.19 -0.13 10.11
CA LEU A 152 -2.04 1.32 10.02
C LEU A 152 -0.62 1.82 10.27
N LEU A 153 0.20 1.06 10.99
CA LEU A 153 1.59 1.39 11.35
C LEU A 153 2.52 1.64 10.15
N GLU A 154 2.09 1.30 8.97
CA GLU A 154 2.90 1.19 7.77
C GLU A 154 3.00 2.48 6.96
N PHE A 155 2.32 3.56 7.37
CA PHE A 155 2.33 4.83 6.62
C PHE A 155 3.51 5.75 6.96
N SER A 156 4.57 5.24 7.56
CA SER A 156 5.76 6.04 7.78
C SER A 156 6.49 6.31 6.47
N GLY A 157 6.42 7.52 5.96
CA GLY A 157 7.21 7.98 4.82
C GLY A 157 8.67 8.30 5.17
N SER A 158 9.08 8.12 6.42
CA SER A 158 10.43 8.41 6.89
C SER A 158 11.35 7.20 6.75
N CYS A 159 12.41 7.34 5.98
CA CYS A 159 13.45 6.33 5.88
C CYS A 159 14.12 6.05 7.24
N ALA A 160 14.28 7.06 8.08
CA ALA A 160 14.85 6.94 9.42
C ALA A 160 13.93 6.21 10.41
N GLY A 161 12.63 6.22 10.19
CA GLY A 161 11.63 5.59 11.08
C GLY A 161 11.20 4.19 10.68
N CYS A 162 11.72 3.60 9.61
CA CYS A 162 11.26 2.29 9.11
C CYS A 162 11.25 1.18 10.15
N ALA A 163 12.30 1.10 10.98
CA ALA A 163 12.41 0.07 12.01
C ALA A 163 11.64 0.42 13.29
N GLU A 164 11.26 1.67 13.45
CA GLU A 164 10.64 2.20 14.66
C GLU A 164 9.11 2.22 14.58
N THR A 165 8.53 2.23 13.39
CA THR A 165 7.07 2.25 13.19
C THR A 165 6.34 1.06 13.83
N SER A 166 7.02 -0.06 14.00
CA SER A 166 6.46 -1.22 14.70
C SER A 166 6.38 -1.04 16.22
N TYR A 167 6.98 0.00 16.77
CA TYR A 167 6.98 0.32 18.20
C TYR A 167 6.13 1.54 18.55
N ALA A 168 5.66 2.26 17.56
CA ALA A 168 4.79 3.42 17.72
C ALA A 168 3.31 3.02 17.57
#